data_48d279816f64a437fa907ed2d29f6529
#
_entry.id   48d279816f64a437fa907ed2d29f6529
#
_cell.length_a   1.000
_cell.length_b   1.000
_cell.length_c   1.000
_cell.angle_alpha   90.00
_cell.angle_beta   90.00
_cell.angle_gamma   90.00
#
_symmetry.space_group_name_H-M   'P 1'
#
loop_
_entity.id
_entity.type
_entity.pdbx_description
1 polymer ?
#
loop_
_entity_poly.entity_id
_entity_poly.type
_entity_poly.pdbx_seq_one_letter_code
_entity_poly.pdbx_strand_id
1 'polypeptide(L)'
;MTEEWSRKTVIGGFGADLAEIVPDKMSGEGSGDLTPELLEAPVMTEAMLASAGIPIIDVPFVTIGGGMGSFVMVDYLRIAGVPTDQIRVLTNIDFPWQTYEYLTRVSQIPDHSRIRSDSSSRPDNIWGFPSYALSEAWQDKSPAHLWHVLIEPLFADYWTPRRSTVFASLGRESKRIGYDKLIARGAVRMVRRRSGGGYFTILTPDAGTSATKRVAYRSRFVHIAVGYPGLRYLPDLQEFREKYQDYEHVVAAYEPHEHVYETLKNRPGTVVIRGGGIVASRVLQRLFDDREKYQLQTNIIHIFRTYIEGKHGPHAWMRRKGSHGWAYQGFNYPKSVWGGQLKARMRKLEGDARGNLYKLMGGTNTPRRRVWQKQMADGRAGDYYRDMQGEVTSVEPGAAGGVVSNVKSRKTGTEQRIESDFIIDCTGLEADISEHRVLNDLLKYTGAGRNPLGRLEVERHFEIKGTANGDGALYAVGAPTLGGYFPGVDTFLGLQIAAQEVADDLARRGWCRKIGPVRSTIQWFKWLTNTPIDR
;
A
#
# COMPACT_ATOMS: atom_id res chain seq x y z
N MET A 1 0.62 15.88 -20.91
CA MET A 1 1.47 14.79 -20.39
C MET A 1 0.88 13.51 -20.92
N THR A 2 1.60 12.87 -21.79
CA THR A 2 1.10 11.88 -22.75
C THR A 2 0.75 10.52 -22.12
N GLU A 3 -0.13 9.75 -22.76
CA GLU A 3 -0.52 8.37 -22.40
C GLU A 3 0.66 7.45 -22.11
N GLU A 4 1.80 7.68 -22.76
CA GLU A 4 3.04 6.93 -22.57
C GLU A 4 3.62 7.09 -21.14
N TRP A 5 3.46 8.26 -20.53
CA TRP A 5 3.86 8.51 -19.16
C TRP A 5 2.94 7.76 -18.17
N SER A 6 1.64 7.63 -18.50
CA SER A 6 0.67 6.93 -17.67
C SER A 6 0.96 5.42 -17.58
N ARG A 7 1.32 4.77 -18.69
CA ARG A 7 1.65 3.34 -18.71
C ARG A 7 2.94 3.03 -17.95
N LYS A 8 4.00 3.81 -18.15
CA LYS A 8 5.26 3.66 -17.40
C LYS A 8 5.07 3.88 -15.90
N THR A 9 4.23 4.85 -15.51
CA THR A 9 3.96 5.15 -14.10
C THR A 9 3.10 4.07 -13.43
N VAL A 10 2.13 3.48 -14.14
CA VAL A 10 1.33 2.37 -13.61
C VAL A 10 2.20 1.15 -13.32
N ILE A 11 3.02 0.77 -14.27
CA ILE A 11 3.88 -0.42 -14.15
C ILE A 11 5.02 -0.17 -13.15
N GLY A 12 5.71 0.96 -13.21
CA GLY A 12 6.76 1.32 -12.25
C GLY A 12 6.22 1.68 -10.86
N GLY A 13 5.00 2.22 -10.76
CA GLY A 13 4.34 2.56 -9.50
C GLY A 13 3.94 1.34 -8.65
N PHE A 14 3.82 0.16 -9.24
CA PHE A 14 3.55 -1.10 -8.55
C PHE A 14 4.80 -1.97 -8.32
N GLY A 15 5.99 -1.40 -8.43
CA GLY A 15 7.24 -2.14 -8.22
C GLY A 15 7.59 -3.13 -9.33
N ALA A 16 6.78 -3.21 -10.38
CA ALA A 16 7.15 -3.92 -11.59
C ALA A 16 8.12 -3.06 -12.40
N ASP A 17 9.39 -3.34 -12.29
CA ASP A 17 10.43 -2.74 -13.10
C ASP A 17 10.27 -3.18 -14.56
N LEU A 18 9.97 -2.24 -15.47
CA LEU A 18 9.97 -2.53 -16.90
C LEU A 18 11.34 -3.02 -17.40
N ALA A 19 12.42 -2.66 -16.73
CA ALA A 19 13.75 -3.22 -16.95
C ALA A 19 13.82 -4.73 -16.63
N GLU A 20 12.86 -5.26 -15.85
CA GLU A 20 12.82 -6.65 -15.44
C GLU A 20 12.10 -7.57 -16.44
N ILE A 21 11.34 -7.03 -17.38
CA ILE A 21 10.70 -7.81 -18.47
C ILE A 21 11.76 -8.28 -19.49
N VAL A 22 12.92 -7.62 -19.54
CA VAL A 22 14.03 -8.08 -20.36
C VAL A 22 14.68 -9.28 -19.68
N PRO A 23 14.67 -10.48 -20.29
CA PRO A 23 15.40 -11.63 -19.75
C PRO A 23 16.86 -11.24 -19.48
N ASP A 24 17.40 -11.68 -18.34
CA ASP A 24 18.84 -11.54 -18.11
C ASP A 24 19.58 -12.25 -19.25
N LYS A 25 20.19 -11.48 -20.14
CA LYS A 25 21.12 -12.06 -21.11
C LYS A 25 22.31 -12.60 -20.33
N MET A 26 22.57 -13.88 -20.45
CA MET A 26 23.71 -14.51 -19.81
C MET A 26 24.99 -13.82 -20.26
N SER A 27 25.72 -13.27 -19.31
CA SER A 27 26.95 -12.55 -19.53
C SER A 27 28.14 -13.36 -19.01
N GLY A 28 29.30 -13.25 -19.67
CA GLY A 28 30.52 -13.92 -19.25
C GLY A 28 31.20 -13.25 -18.03
N GLU A 29 32.25 -13.89 -17.54
CA GLU A 29 33.09 -13.36 -16.47
C GLU A 29 33.65 -11.95 -16.80
N GLY A 30 33.76 -11.10 -15.77
CA GLY A 30 34.30 -9.74 -15.92
C GLY A 30 33.39 -8.76 -16.64
N SER A 31 32.17 -9.16 -17.02
CA SER A 31 31.25 -8.31 -17.79
C SER A 31 30.56 -7.20 -16.97
N GLY A 32 30.68 -7.24 -15.64
CA GLY A 32 29.94 -6.36 -14.72
C GLY A 32 28.44 -6.72 -14.64
N ASP A 33 28.07 -7.95 -15.00
CA ASP A 33 26.71 -8.45 -15.03
C ASP A 33 26.57 -9.80 -14.33
N LEU A 34 25.33 -10.30 -14.15
CA LEU A 34 25.05 -11.57 -13.50
C LEU A 34 25.48 -12.75 -14.36
N THR A 35 26.21 -13.67 -13.76
CA THR A 35 26.56 -14.97 -14.34
C THR A 35 25.52 -16.03 -13.97
N PRO A 36 25.42 -17.17 -14.70
CA PRO A 36 24.55 -18.28 -14.32
C PRO A 36 24.80 -18.77 -12.90
N GLU A 37 26.06 -18.80 -12.46
CA GLU A 37 26.42 -19.17 -11.10
C GLU A 37 25.83 -18.21 -10.06
N LEU A 38 25.93 -16.88 -10.26
CA LEU A 38 25.35 -15.88 -9.38
C LEU A 38 23.82 -15.95 -9.33
N LEU A 39 23.18 -16.25 -10.46
CA LEU A 39 21.72 -16.37 -10.53
C LEU A 39 21.19 -17.52 -9.68
N GLU A 40 21.89 -18.66 -9.65
CA GLU A 40 21.46 -19.87 -8.94
C GLU A 40 22.04 -20.01 -7.52
N ALA A 41 23.03 -19.19 -7.13
CA ALA A 41 23.67 -19.29 -5.83
C ALA A 41 22.73 -18.82 -4.68
N PRO A 42 22.41 -19.67 -3.70
CA PRO A 42 21.67 -19.26 -2.50
C PRO A 42 22.52 -18.45 -1.53
N VAL A 43 23.83 -18.59 -1.59
CA VAL A 43 24.82 -17.85 -0.82
C VAL A 43 25.88 -17.31 -1.78
N MET A 44 26.15 -16.02 -1.69
CA MET A 44 27.18 -15.36 -2.51
C MET A 44 28.44 -15.07 -1.72
N THR A 45 29.57 -15.13 -2.39
CA THR A 45 30.87 -14.71 -1.88
C THR A 45 31.35 -13.44 -2.57
N GLU A 46 32.28 -12.73 -1.95
CA GLU A 46 32.93 -11.57 -2.56
C GLU A 46 33.74 -11.98 -3.81
N ALA A 47 34.33 -13.17 -3.78
CA ALA A 47 35.07 -13.71 -4.92
C ALA A 47 34.19 -13.93 -6.16
N MET A 48 32.95 -14.44 -6.00
CA MET A 48 32.00 -14.60 -7.11
C MET A 48 31.65 -13.26 -7.76
N LEU A 49 31.40 -12.23 -6.95
CA LEU A 49 31.10 -10.89 -7.45
C LEU A 49 32.33 -10.25 -8.15
N ALA A 50 33.51 -10.43 -7.58
CA ALA A 50 34.76 -9.95 -8.17
C ALA A 50 35.04 -10.63 -9.52
N SER A 51 34.85 -11.95 -9.63
CA SER A 51 34.98 -12.70 -10.90
C SER A 51 33.98 -12.20 -11.97
N ALA A 52 32.77 -11.85 -11.58
CA ALA A 52 31.78 -11.26 -12.46
C ALA A 52 32.05 -9.79 -12.83
N GLY A 53 33.00 -9.13 -12.17
CA GLY A 53 33.30 -7.70 -12.36
C GLY A 53 32.23 -6.77 -11.74
N ILE A 54 31.45 -7.24 -10.75
CA ILE A 54 30.42 -6.47 -10.09
C ILE A 54 31.02 -5.75 -8.88
N PRO A 55 31.02 -4.41 -8.84
CA PRO A 55 31.55 -3.64 -7.73
C PRO A 55 30.70 -3.80 -6.47
N ILE A 56 31.35 -3.80 -5.31
CA ILE A 56 30.72 -3.91 -4.00
C ILE A 56 30.76 -2.55 -3.30
N ILE A 57 29.60 -2.11 -2.80
CA ILE A 57 29.44 -0.91 -1.98
C ILE A 57 29.01 -1.34 -0.57
N ASP A 58 29.75 -0.90 0.44
CA ASP A 58 29.44 -1.18 1.83
C ASP A 58 28.46 -0.17 2.40
N VAL A 59 27.36 -0.68 2.97
CA VAL A 59 26.41 0.14 3.72
C VAL A 59 25.69 -0.73 4.75
N PRO A 60 25.66 -0.36 6.04
CA PRO A 60 25.10 -1.21 7.08
C PRO A 60 23.62 -1.56 6.90
N PHE A 61 22.82 -0.62 6.37
CA PHE A 61 21.37 -0.78 6.19
C PHE A 61 20.94 -0.41 4.76
N VAL A 62 20.28 -1.34 4.11
CA VAL A 62 19.65 -1.15 2.79
C VAL A 62 18.14 -1.28 2.91
N THR A 63 17.39 -0.34 2.33
CA THR A 63 15.94 -0.49 2.13
C THR A 63 15.61 -0.56 0.64
N ILE A 64 14.75 -1.49 0.27
CA ILE A 64 14.36 -1.80 -1.11
C ILE A 64 12.93 -1.31 -1.35
N GLY A 65 12.74 -0.53 -2.42
CA GLY A 65 11.43 -0.11 -2.91
C GLY A 65 11.09 1.36 -2.71
N GLY A 66 11.88 2.22 -2.13
CA GLY A 66 11.77 3.70 -2.07
C GLY A 66 10.41 4.34 -1.75
N GLY A 67 9.33 3.55 -1.66
CA GLY A 67 7.97 4.02 -1.37
C GLY A 67 7.73 4.35 0.10
N MET A 68 6.45 4.50 0.49
CA MET A 68 6.05 4.91 1.84
C MET A 68 6.63 4.03 2.95
N GLY A 69 6.76 2.71 2.74
CA GLY A 69 7.34 1.81 3.72
C GLY A 69 8.81 2.10 4.01
N SER A 70 9.59 2.33 2.95
CA SER A 70 11.00 2.74 3.08
C SER A 70 11.13 4.13 3.69
N PHE A 71 10.27 5.06 3.29
CA PHE A 71 10.28 6.42 3.84
C PHE A 71 10.07 6.43 5.36
N VAL A 72 9.03 5.76 5.83
CA VAL A 72 8.70 5.68 7.27
C VAL A 72 9.82 4.98 8.03
N MET A 73 10.42 3.93 7.47
CA MET A 73 11.56 3.24 8.10
C MET A 73 12.78 4.15 8.22
N VAL A 74 13.12 4.86 7.15
CA VAL A 74 14.23 5.82 7.16
C VAL A 74 13.98 6.95 8.15
N ASP A 75 12.76 7.50 8.21
CA ASP A 75 12.38 8.53 9.16
C ASP A 75 12.63 8.04 10.61
N TYR A 76 12.20 6.83 10.96
CA TYR A 76 12.50 6.22 12.25
C TYR A 76 14.00 6.09 12.53
N LEU A 77 14.76 5.57 11.59
CA LEU A 77 16.21 5.39 11.75
C LEU A 77 16.94 6.73 11.93
N ARG A 78 16.58 7.74 11.14
CA ARG A 78 17.16 9.09 11.27
C ARG A 78 16.85 9.69 12.65
N ILE A 79 15.62 9.57 13.12
CA ILE A 79 15.19 9.98 14.46
C ILE A 79 15.90 9.16 15.54
N ALA A 80 16.14 7.87 15.31
CA ALA A 80 16.92 7.01 16.19
C ALA A 80 18.44 7.32 16.21
N GLY A 81 18.87 8.27 15.37
CA GLY A 81 20.23 8.79 15.32
C GLY A 81 21.17 8.07 14.37
N VAL A 82 20.63 7.33 13.41
CA VAL A 82 21.44 6.71 12.34
C VAL A 82 21.83 7.78 11.32
N PRO A 83 23.12 7.97 11.02
CA PRO A 83 23.58 8.96 10.04
C PRO A 83 23.28 8.53 8.60
N THR A 84 23.29 9.48 7.67
CA THR A 84 22.89 9.26 6.27
C THR A 84 23.81 8.33 5.50
N ASP A 85 25.08 8.27 5.83
CA ASP A 85 26.07 7.39 5.19
C ASP A 85 25.87 5.91 5.51
N GLN A 86 25.13 5.58 6.59
CA GLN A 86 24.83 4.22 7.00
C GLN A 86 23.55 3.64 6.40
N ILE A 87 22.83 4.41 5.61
CA ILE A 87 21.54 4.00 5.00
C ILE A 87 21.61 4.20 3.49
N ARG A 88 21.03 3.25 2.72
CA ARG A 88 20.74 3.42 1.30
C ARG A 88 19.31 2.97 0.99
N VAL A 89 18.67 3.74 0.15
CA VAL A 89 17.32 3.48 -0.40
C VAL A 89 17.49 3.13 -1.87
N LEU A 90 17.25 1.87 -2.21
CA LEU A 90 17.34 1.37 -3.58
C LEU A 90 15.98 1.49 -4.25
N THR A 91 15.87 2.32 -5.28
CA THR A 91 14.56 2.67 -5.86
C THR A 91 14.67 3.23 -7.26
N ASN A 92 13.59 3.06 -8.03
CA ASN A 92 13.36 3.67 -9.34
C ASN A 92 12.31 4.81 -9.32
N ILE A 93 11.69 5.09 -8.16
CA ILE A 93 10.71 6.19 -8.04
C ILE A 93 11.36 7.50 -7.58
N ASP A 94 10.76 8.64 -7.95
CA ASP A 94 11.34 9.97 -7.73
C ASP A 94 11.20 10.46 -6.29
N PHE A 95 10.06 10.16 -5.66
CA PHE A 95 9.79 10.55 -4.27
C PHE A 95 8.91 9.51 -3.57
N PRO A 96 9.00 9.35 -2.25
CA PRO A 96 8.43 8.20 -1.53
C PRO A 96 6.91 8.05 -1.63
N TRP A 97 6.17 9.11 -1.85
CA TRP A 97 4.70 9.06 -1.96
C TRP A 97 4.20 9.03 -3.40
N GLN A 98 5.07 8.95 -4.41
CA GLN A 98 4.71 8.95 -5.84
C GLN A 98 3.63 7.92 -6.18
N THR A 99 3.85 6.67 -5.83
CA THR A 99 2.89 5.59 -6.07
C THR A 99 1.57 5.84 -5.34
N TYR A 100 1.64 6.29 -4.08
CA TYR A 100 0.44 6.55 -3.29
C TYR A 100 -0.35 7.76 -3.82
N GLU A 101 0.33 8.81 -4.24
CA GLU A 101 -0.28 9.97 -4.89
C GLU A 101 -0.98 9.58 -6.19
N TYR A 102 -0.30 8.80 -7.03
CA TYR A 102 -0.89 8.25 -8.25
C TYR A 102 -2.15 7.43 -7.94
N LEU A 103 -2.06 6.46 -7.03
CA LEU A 103 -3.19 5.59 -6.66
C LEU A 103 -4.37 6.38 -6.09
N THR A 104 -4.12 7.37 -5.24
CA THR A 104 -5.20 8.20 -4.71
C THR A 104 -5.86 9.04 -5.78
N ARG A 105 -5.11 9.53 -6.76
CA ARG A 105 -5.64 10.31 -7.87
C ARG A 105 -6.53 9.46 -8.77
N VAL A 106 -6.04 8.32 -9.26
CA VAL A 106 -6.82 7.45 -10.14
C VAL A 106 -8.03 6.83 -9.42
N SER A 107 -7.91 6.57 -8.11
CA SER A 107 -9.03 6.08 -7.29
C SER A 107 -10.02 7.17 -6.86
N GLN A 108 -10.02 8.33 -7.51
CA GLN A 108 -10.97 9.42 -7.29
C GLN A 108 -10.95 9.98 -5.85
N ILE A 109 -9.76 10.17 -5.28
CA ILE A 109 -9.57 10.79 -3.97
C ILE A 109 -9.02 12.21 -4.15
N PRO A 110 -9.84 13.27 -4.14
CA PRO A 110 -9.38 14.64 -4.32
C PRO A 110 -8.61 15.15 -3.10
N ASP A 111 -7.87 16.25 -3.25
CA ASP A 111 -6.97 16.81 -2.24
C ASP A 111 -7.67 17.19 -0.92
N HIS A 112 -8.90 17.65 -0.99
CA HIS A 112 -9.70 18.00 0.19
C HIS A 112 -10.28 16.78 0.91
N SER A 113 -10.27 15.60 0.28
CA SER A 113 -10.78 14.37 0.88
C SER A 113 -9.90 13.90 2.02
N ARG A 114 -10.56 13.39 3.05
CA ARG A 114 -9.88 12.80 4.19
C ARG A 114 -9.41 11.40 3.85
N ILE A 115 -8.16 11.12 4.15
CA ILE A 115 -7.53 9.81 3.96
C ILE A 115 -7.34 9.10 5.29
N ARG A 116 -7.13 7.78 5.20
CA ARG A 116 -7.02 6.95 6.39
C ARG A 116 -5.65 7.08 7.04
N SER A 117 -5.58 7.98 8.00
CA SER A 117 -4.50 8.16 8.94
C SER A 117 -5.11 8.73 10.21
N ASP A 118 -4.39 8.83 11.31
CA ASP A 118 -4.90 9.51 12.51
C ASP A 118 -4.21 10.87 12.72
N SER A 119 -4.63 11.57 13.75
CA SER A 119 -4.10 12.91 14.08
C SER A 119 -2.61 12.90 14.45
N SER A 120 -2.10 11.74 14.86
CA SER A 120 -0.77 11.58 15.44
C SER A 120 0.16 10.68 14.61
N SER A 121 -0.20 10.39 13.36
CA SER A 121 0.51 9.44 12.50
C SER A 121 1.90 9.93 12.09
N ARG A 122 2.80 9.92 13.05
CA ARG A 122 4.21 10.24 12.88
C ARG A 122 5.09 9.19 13.59
N PRO A 123 6.22 8.82 12.99
CA PRO A 123 7.09 7.78 13.52
C PRO A 123 7.58 8.04 14.95
N ASP A 124 7.94 9.27 15.25
CA ASP A 124 8.53 9.71 16.51
C ASP A 124 7.51 10.04 17.60
N ASN A 125 6.22 9.91 17.30
CA ASN A 125 5.15 10.39 18.19
C ASN A 125 4.56 9.28 19.06
N ILE A 126 5.35 8.72 19.96
CA ILE A 126 4.91 7.66 20.87
C ILE A 126 3.83 8.11 21.87
N TRP A 127 3.71 9.42 22.11
CA TRP A 127 2.72 10.02 23.01
C TRP A 127 1.35 10.24 22.35
N GLY A 128 1.29 10.14 21.01
CA GLY A 128 0.06 10.42 20.28
C GLY A 128 -0.30 11.91 20.23
N PHE A 129 0.68 12.81 20.25
CA PHE A 129 0.43 14.24 20.11
C PHE A 129 -0.25 14.57 18.78
N PRO A 130 -1.25 15.45 18.74
CA PRO A 130 -1.93 15.83 17.51
C PRO A 130 -0.99 16.56 16.57
N SER A 131 -0.59 15.91 15.45
CA SER A 131 0.34 16.48 14.48
C SER A 131 -0.42 17.03 13.27
N TYR A 132 -1.10 16.17 12.51
CA TYR A 132 -1.90 16.62 11.38
C TYR A 132 -3.09 17.48 11.80
N ALA A 133 -3.75 17.13 12.92
CA ALA A 133 -4.86 17.94 13.43
C ALA A 133 -4.42 19.33 13.88
N LEU A 134 -3.22 19.47 14.44
CA LEU A 134 -2.64 20.77 14.77
C LEU A 134 -2.36 21.60 13.51
N SER A 135 -1.79 20.98 12.49
CA SER A 135 -1.54 21.64 11.20
C SER A 135 -2.84 22.13 10.54
N GLU A 136 -3.89 21.30 10.53
CA GLU A 136 -5.19 21.70 9.96
C GLU A 136 -5.90 22.75 10.82
N ALA A 137 -5.81 22.66 12.16
CA ALA A 137 -6.35 23.70 13.05
C ALA A 137 -5.73 25.08 12.79
N TRP A 138 -4.42 25.09 12.54
CA TRP A 138 -3.71 26.32 12.17
C TRP A 138 -4.12 26.85 10.80
N GLN A 139 -4.17 25.97 9.77
CA GLN A 139 -4.57 26.33 8.42
C GLN A 139 -6.00 26.88 8.34
N ASP A 140 -6.93 26.22 9.00
CA ASP A 140 -8.35 26.57 8.99
C ASP A 140 -8.70 27.65 10.04
N LYS A 141 -7.73 28.09 10.84
CA LYS A 141 -7.93 29.00 11.99
C LYS A 141 -9.07 28.55 12.90
N SER A 142 -9.17 27.24 13.15
CA SER A 142 -10.27 26.62 13.87
C SER A 142 -9.79 25.59 14.90
N PRO A 143 -10.19 25.69 16.17
CA PRO A 143 -9.87 24.68 17.18
C PRO A 143 -10.69 23.39 17.02
N ALA A 144 -11.65 23.34 16.09
CA ALA A 144 -12.56 22.21 15.92
C ALA A 144 -11.83 20.89 15.63
N HIS A 145 -10.69 20.93 14.93
CA HIS A 145 -9.87 19.75 14.68
C HIS A 145 -9.29 19.14 15.96
N LEU A 146 -8.78 19.98 16.86
CA LEU A 146 -8.22 19.55 18.15
C LEU A 146 -9.32 19.07 19.09
N TRP A 147 -10.46 19.76 19.10
CA TRP A 147 -11.64 19.34 19.85
C TRP A 147 -12.11 17.94 19.40
N HIS A 148 -12.19 17.71 18.09
CA HIS A 148 -12.57 16.41 17.55
C HIS A 148 -11.60 15.29 18.02
N VAL A 149 -10.29 15.54 18.00
CA VAL A 149 -9.28 14.57 18.51
C VAL A 149 -9.51 14.28 20.00
N LEU A 150 -9.83 15.30 20.80
CA LEU A 150 -10.07 15.14 22.23
C LEU A 150 -11.30 14.26 22.52
N ILE A 151 -12.39 14.45 21.77
CA ILE A 151 -13.65 13.74 21.99
C ILE A 151 -13.77 12.41 21.22
N GLU A 152 -12.86 12.11 20.27
CA GLU A 152 -12.94 10.89 19.45
C GLU A 152 -13.01 9.58 20.26
N PRO A 153 -12.34 9.43 21.44
CA PRO A 153 -12.46 8.22 22.24
C PRO A 153 -13.87 7.99 22.78
N LEU A 154 -14.64 9.07 23.01
CA LEU A 154 -16.01 9.01 23.53
C LEU A 154 -17.01 8.63 22.43
N PHE A 155 -16.87 9.22 21.25
CA PHE A 155 -17.82 9.05 20.15
C PHE A 155 -17.40 8.00 19.13
N ALA A 156 -16.21 7.45 19.25
CA ALA A 156 -15.64 6.50 18.31
C ALA A 156 -15.70 6.99 16.85
N ASP A 157 -15.55 8.31 16.67
CA ASP A 157 -15.51 8.98 15.37
C ASP A 157 -14.13 9.60 15.22
N TYR A 158 -13.21 8.83 14.64
CA TYR A 158 -11.81 9.19 14.58
C TYR A 158 -11.56 10.31 13.58
N TRP A 159 -10.80 11.29 14.03
CA TRP A 159 -10.30 12.35 13.18
C TRP A 159 -9.30 11.77 12.15
N THR A 160 -9.39 12.23 10.92
CA THR A 160 -8.50 11.84 9.83
C THR A 160 -8.05 13.06 9.05
N PRO A 161 -6.77 13.12 8.58
CA PRO A 161 -6.25 14.27 7.86
C PRO A 161 -6.76 14.34 6.42
N ARG A 162 -6.66 15.53 5.81
CA ARG A 162 -6.82 15.71 4.37
C ARG A 162 -5.63 15.10 3.62
N ARG A 163 -5.88 14.63 2.41
CA ARG A 163 -4.84 14.13 1.51
C ARG A 163 -3.73 15.18 1.31
N SER A 164 -4.10 16.43 1.03
CA SER A 164 -3.17 17.55 0.86
C SER A 164 -2.28 17.79 2.09
N THR A 165 -2.85 17.74 3.30
CA THR A 165 -2.09 17.92 4.56
C THR A 165 -1.04 16.82 4.74
N VAL A 166 -1.40 15.58 4.43
CA VAL A 166 -0.46 14.44 4.54
C VAL A 166 0.68 14.60 3.56
N PHE A 167 0.41 14.86 2.28
CA PHE A 167 1.49 14.99 1.27
C PHE A 167 2.40 16.19 1.53
N ALA A 168 1.85 17.33 1.94
CA ALA A 168 2.65 18.48 2.33
C ALA A 168 3.57 18.15 3.53
N SER A 169 3.05 17.41 4.51
CA SER A 169 3.84 16.96 5.66
C SER A 169 4.95 15.98 5.27
N LEU A 170 4.67 15.02 4.37
CA LEU A 170 5.67 14.09 3.86
C LEU A 170 6.80 14.81 3.12
N GLY A 171 6.47 15.79 2.27
CA GLY A 171 7.46 16.61 1.55
C GLY A 171 8.36 17.41 2.49
N ARG A 172 7.79 18.00 3.55
CA ARG A 172 8.55 18.70 4.58
C ARG A 172 9.47 17.75 5.35
N GLU A 173 8.95 16.58 5.74
CA GLU A 173 9.70 15.59 6.49
C GLU A 173 10.83 14.97 5.67
N SER A 174 10.61 14.69 4.40
CA SER A 174 11.66 14.19 3.48
C SER A 174 12.89 15.11 3.46
N LYS A 175 12.66 16.41 3.40
CA LYS A 175 13.75 17.42 3.47
C LYS A 175 14.41 17.45 4.85
N ARG A 176 13.62 17.37 5.93
CA ARG A 176 14.10 17.41 7.31
C ARG A 176 15.03 16.25 7.64
N ILE A 177 14.73 15.05 7.15
CA ILE A 177 15.53 13.83 7.38
C ILE A 177 16.66 13.64 6.37
N GLY A 178 16.72 14.46 5.31
CA GLY A 178 17.71 14.35 4.24
C GLY A 178 17.54 13.10 3.38
N TYR A 179 16.27 12.71 3.09
CA TYR A 179 15.95 11.46 2.39
C TYR A 179 16.56 11.36 1.00
N ASP A 180 16.61 12.46 0.27
CA ASP A 180 17.21 12.58 -1.07
C ASP A 180 18.68 12.14 -1.14
N LYS A 181 19.43 12.35 -0.05
CA LYS A 181 20.85 11.96 0.05
C LYS A 181 21.06 10.45 0.18
N LEU A 182 20.01 9.71 0.46
CA LEU A 182 20.06 8.27 0.71
C LEU A 182 19.76 7.44 -0.54
N ILE A 183 19.21 8.07 -1.58
CA ILE A 183 18.70 7.38 -2.76
C ILE A 183 19.85 6.87 -3.65
N ALA A 184 19.77 5.60 -4.00
CA ALA A 184 20.52 5.01 -5.11
C ALA A 184 19.50 4.54 -6.17
N ARG A 185 19.58 5.15 -7.36
CA ARG A 185 18.64 4.92 -8.46
C ARG A 185 18.91 3.61 -9.16
N GLY A 186 17.85 2.86 -9.40
CA GLY A 186 17.90 1.62 -10.13
C GLY A 186 16.89 0.57 -9.64
N ALA A 187 16.90 -0.57 -10.32
CA ALA A 187 16.06 -1.71 -10.06
C ALA A 187 16.79 -2.79 -9.24
N VAL A 188 16.21 -3.21 -8.12
CA VAL A 188 16.77 -4.32 -7.34
C VAL A 188 16.44 -5.65 -8.01
N ARG A 189 17.48 -6.43 -8.32
CA ARG A 189 17.33 -7.74 -8.96
C ARG A 189 17.09 -8.86 -7.96
N MET A 190 17.87 -8.91 -6.88
CA MET A 190 17.84 -9.99 -5.91
C MET A 190 18.49 -9.60 -4.59
N VAL A 191 18.17 -10.37 -3.55
CA VAL A 191 18.87 -10.36 -2.27
C VAL A 191 19.38 -11.75 -1.98
N ARG A 192 20.66 -11.89 -1.60
CA ARG A 192 21.30 -13.16 -1.26
C ARG A 192 21.99 -13.08 0.09
N ARG A 193 22.05 -14.20 0.78
CA ARG A 193 22.93 -14.36 1.94
C ARG A 193 24.37 -14.20 1.50
N ARG A 194 25.17 -13.51 2.30
CA ARG A 194 26.61 -13.42 2.13
C ARG A 194 27.31 -14.51 2.94
N SER A 195 28.30 -15.15 2.39
CA SER A 195 29.20 -16.02 3.16
C SER A 195 29.90 -15.18 4.23
N GLY A 196 29.83 -15.60 5.49
CA GLY A 196 30.35 -14.84 6.62
C GLY A 196 29.37 -13.84 7.24
N GLY A 197 28.08 -13.88 6.90
CA GLY A 197 27.01 -13.09 7.54
C GLY A 197 26.59 -11.85 6.77
N GLY A 198 25.36 -11.39 7.03
CA GLY A 198 24.74 -10.29 6.28
C GLY A 198 24.32 -10.68 4.86
N TYR A 199 24.13 -9.70 3.99
CA TYR A 199 23.51 -9.88 2.68
C TYR A 199 24.20 -9.11 1.59
N PHE A 200 24.06 -9.61 0.35
CA PHE A 200 24.27 -8.83 -0.87
C PHE A 200 22.92 -8.50 -1.50
N THR A 201 22.71 -7.23 -1.83
CA THR A 201 21.58 -6.74 -2.62
C THR A 201 22.11 -6.28 -3.97
N ILE A 202 21.64 -6.90 -5.05
CA ILE A 202 22.10 -6.60 -6.41
C ILE A 202 21.15 -5.59 -7.03
N LEU A 203 21.70 -4.44 -7.41
CA LEU A 203 21.03 -3.34 -8.10
C LEU A 203 21.44 -3.32 -9.58
N THR A 204 20.46 -3.07 -10.46
CA THR A 204 20.67 -2.59 -11.82
C THR A 204 20.54 -1.07 -11.77
N PRO A 205 21.63 -0.31 -11.84
CA PRO A 205 21.56 1.15 -11.82
C PRO A 205 20.81 1.70 -13.04
N ASP A 206 20.23 2.88 -12.89
CA ASP A 206 19.64 3.60 -14.03
C ASP A 206 20.69 3.89 -15.09
N ALA A 207 20.30 3.94 -16.36
CA ALA A 207 21.20 4.16 -17.47
C ALA A 207 22.04 5.44 -17.28
N GLY A 208 23.36 5.30 -17.44
CA GLY A 208 24.31 6.42 -17.29
C GLY A 208 24.72 6.75 -15.86
N THR A 209 24.18 6.07 -14.83
CA THR A 209 24.53 6.33 -13.42
C THR A 209 25.67 5.45 -12.89
N SER A 210 26.05 4.40 -13.61
CA SER A 210 27.15 3.49 -13.25
C SER A 210 27.93 3.07 -14.49
N ALA A 211 29.22 2.80 -14.28
CA ALA A 211 30.10 2.22 -15.31
C ALA A 211 29.85 0.72 -15.54
N THR A 212 29.22 0.05 -14.60
CA THR A 212 28.90 -1.38 -14.65
C THR A 212 27.38 -1.60 -14.75
N LYS A 213 26.99 -2.73 -15.33
CA LYS A 213 25.57 -3.11 -15.47
C LYS A 213 24.91 -3.43 -14.13
N ARG A 214 25.68 -3.92 -13.17
CA ARG A 214 25.21 -4.27 -11.81
C ARG A 214 26.11 -3.68 -10.75
N VAL A 215 25.52 -3.44 -9.57
CA VAL A 215 26.22 -3.01 -8.35
C VAL A 215 25.70 -3.88 -7.20
N ALA A 216 26.60 -4.39 -6.36
CA ALA A 216 26.25 -5.16 -5.18
C ALA A 216 26.37 -4.28 -3.93
N TYR A 217 25.32 -4.18 -3.14
CA TYR A 217 25.36 -3.57 -1.83
C TYR A 217 25.58 -4.63 -0.77
N ARG A 218 26.70 -4.55 -0.04
CA ARG A 218 26.99 -5.41 1.10
C ARG A 218 26.41 -4.75 2.36
N SER A 219 25.48 -5.43 3.01
CA SER A 219 24.78 -4.87 4.17
C SER A 219 24.58 -5.90 5.29
N ARG A 220 24.55 -5.42 6.52
CA ARG A 220 24.18 -6.21 7.69
C ARG A 220 22.66 -6.39 7.77
N PHE A 221 21.92 -5.32 7.47
CA PHE A 221 20.48 -5.28 7.55
C PHE A 221 19.88 -4.91 6.20
N VAL A 222 18.82 -5.63 5.83
CA VAL A 222 18.02 -5.34 4.63
C VAL A 222 16.56 -5.20 5.03
N HIS A 223 15.89 -4.19 4.48
CA HIS A 223 14.48 -3.91 4.70
C HIS A 223 13.76 -3.90 3.35
N ILE A 224 12.73 -4.73 3.20
CA ILE A 224 11.96 -4.88 1.96
C ILE A 224 10.61 -4.20 2.11
N ALA A 225 10.35 -3.17 1.29
CA ALA A 225 9.14 -2.36 1.30
C ALA A 225 8.62 -2.10 -0.12
N VAL A 226 8.45 -3.16 -0.89
CA VAL A 226 8.13 -3.11 -2.32
C VAL A 226 6.64 -2.93 -2.63
N GLY A 227 5.76 -2.96 -1.62
CA GLY A 227 4.33 -2.76 -1.81
C GLY A 227 3.60 -3.95 -2.44
N TYR A 228 2.58 -3.65 -3.26
CA TYR A 228 1.86 -4.66 -4.03
C TYR A 228 2.57 -4.94 -5.35
N PRO A 229 2.57 -6.20 -5.84
CA PRO A 229 3.23 -6.57 -7.10
C PRO A 229 2.69 -5.86 -8.34
N GLY A 230 1.39 -5.62 -8.41
CA GLY A 230 0.78 -5.02 -9.59
C GLY A 230 -0.72 -4.77 -9.47
N LEU A 231 -1.36 -4.50 -10.61
CA LEU A 231 -2.80 -4.48 -10.76
C LEU A 231 -3.32 -5.91 -10.87
N ARG A 232 -4.48 -6.15 -10.28
CA ARG A 232 -5.22 -7.38 -10.46
C ARG A 232 -6.60 -7.05 -11.02
N TYR A 233 -6.95 -7.72 -12.09
CA TYR A 233 -8.30 -7.76 -12.61
C TYR A 233 -9.04 -8.99 -12.09
N LEU A 234 -10.37 -8.91 -12.02
CA LEU A 234 -11.18 -10.11 -11.92
C LEU A 234 -10.97 -10.96 -13.19
N PRO A 235 -10.88 -12.30 -13.08
CA PRO A 235 -10.58 -13.15 -14.24
C PRO A 235 -11.53 -12.98 -15.42
N ASP A 236 -12.83 -12.80 -15.16
CA ASP A 236 -13.85 -12.54 -16.16
C ASP A 236 -13.67 -11.20 -16.89
N LEU A 237 -13.18 -10.18 -16.18
CA LEU A 237 -12.88 -8.87 -16.77
C LEU A 237 -11.57 -8.86 -17.54
N GLN A 238 -10.58 -9.58 -17.07
CA GLN A 238 -9.31 -9.76 -17.78
C GLN A 238 -9.54 -10.53 -19.09
N GLU A 239 -10.28 -11.64 -19.03
CA GLU A 239 -10.64 -12.43 -20.22
C GLU A 239 -11.39 -11.58 -21.24
N PHE A 240 -12.36 -10.77 -20.81
CA PHE A 240 -13.09 -9.84 -21.68
C PHE A 240 -12.15 -8.88 -22.39
N ARG A 241 -11.27 -8.20 -21.64
CA ARG A 241 -10.33 -7.22 -22.18
C ARG A 241 -9.39 -7.82 -23.21
N GLU A 242 -8.85 -9.02 -22.92
CA GLU A 242 -7.92 -9.71 -23.81
C GLU A 242 -8.61 -10.28 -25.05
N LYS A 243 -9.77 -10.91 -24.88
CA LYS A 243 -10.52 -11.55 -25.98
C LYS A 243 -11.07 -10.55 -26.98
N TYR A 244 -11.61 -9.43 -26.49
CA TYR A 244 -12.27 -8.43 -27.31
C TYR A 244 -11.41 -7.19 -27.58
N GLN A 245 -10.19 -7.14 -27.02
CA GLN A 245 -9.27 -5.99 -27.10
C GLN A 245 -9.93 -4.67 -26.68
N ASP A 246 -10.87 -4.75 -25.73
CA ASP A 246 -11.63 -3.63 -25.22
C ASP A 246 -11.10 -3.19 -23.84
N TYR A 247 -10.36 -2.12 -23.84
CA TYR A 247 -9.75 -1.49 -22.67
C TYR A 247 -10.44 -0.19 -22.27
N GLU A 248 -11.50 0.20 -22.99
CA GLU A 248 -12.24 1.44 -22.75
C GLU A 248 -13.50 1.21 -21.93
N HIS A 249 -14.27 0.15 -22.19
CA HIS A 249 -15.51 -0.11 -21.48
C HIS A 249 -15.30 -0.89 -20.17
N VAL A 250 -14.19 -1.63 -20.04
CA VAL A 250 -13.83 -2.38 -18.81
C VAL A 250 -12.51 -1.85 -18.28
N VAL A 251 -12.56 -1.12 -17.16
CA VAL A 251 -11.42 -0.45 -16.56
C VAL A 251 -11.21 -0.84 -15.10
N ALA A 252 -9.98 -0.67 -14.58
CA ALA A 252 -9.71 -0.77 -13.16
C ALA A 252 -9.72 0.61 -12.49
N ALA A 253 -10.19 0.68 -11.26
CA ALA A 253 -10.16 1.91 -10.48
C ALA A 253 -8.74 2.37 -10.12
N TYR A 254 -7.73 1.53 -10.36
CA TYR A 254 -6.32 1.82 -10.13
C TYR A 254 -5.54 2.16 -11.40
N GLU A 255 -6.22 2.30 -12.53
CA GLU A 255 -5.67 2.81 -13.78
C GLU A 255 -6.39 4.10 -14.21
N PRO A 256 -5.85 4.88 -15.16
CA PRO A 256 -6.54 6.05 -15.69
C PRO A 256 -7.86 5.66 -16.35
N HIS A 257 -8.96 6.22 -15.87
CA HIS A 257 -10.31 5.95 -16.38
C HIS A 257 -11.19 7.21 -16.39
N GLU A 258 -10.58 8.39 -16.57
CA GLU A 258 -11.31 9.66 -16.58
C GLU A 258 -12.28 9.77 -17.76
N HIS A 259 -11.99 9.10 -18.88
CA HIS A 259 -12.88 9.04 -20.06
C HIS A 259 -14.29 8.50 -19.72
N VAL A 260 -14.42 7.62 -18.72
CA VAL A 260 -15.72 7.13 -18.25
C VAL A 260 -16.58 8.28 -17.75
N TYR A 261 -16.03 9.12 -16.87
CA TYR A 261 -16.75 10.26 -16.29
C TYR A 261 -17.03 11.35 -17.32
N GLU A 262 -16.10 11.58 -18.24
CA GLU A 262 -16.28 12.54 -19.34
C GLU A 262 -17.39 12.10 -20.29
N THR A 263 -17.45 10.82 -20.64
CA THR A 263 -18.53 10.28 -21.47
C THR A 263 -19.88 10.43 -20.79
N LEU A 264 -19.96 10.11 -19.48
CA LEU A 264 -21.20 10.22 -18.71
C LEU A 264 -21.67 11.66 -18.49
N LYS A 265 -20.78 12.65 -18.60
CA LYS A 265 -21.16 14.08 -18.61
C LYS A 265 -21.88 14.49 -19.90
N ASN A 266 -21.55 13.83 -21.00
CA ASN A 266 -22.03 14.20 -22.33
C ASN A 266 -23.28 13.43 -22.77
N ARG A 267 -23.56 12.26 -22.15
CA ARG A 267 -24.74 11.46 -22.45
C ARG A 267 -25.18 10.61 -21.25
N PRO A 268 -26.49 10.27 -21.17
CA PRO A 268 -26.96 9.26 -20.22
C PRO A 268 -26.22 7.94 -20.39
N GLY A 269 -25.95 7.25 -19.28
CA GLY A 269 -25.27 5.98 -19.32
C GLY A 269 -25.41 5.18 -18.03
N THR A 270 -25.04 3.90 -18.10
CA THR A 270 -25.05 2.97 -16.99
C THR A 270 -23.63 2.51 -16.68
N VAL A 271 -23.26 2.55 -15.41
CA VAL A 271 -21.94 2.08 -14.92
C VAL A 271 -22.13 0.96 -13.94
N VAL A 272 -21.43 -0.14 -14.18
CA VAL A 272 -21.30 -1.25 -13.21
C VAL A 272 -20.03 -1.06 -12.38
N ILE A 273 -20.18 -1.07 -11.06
CA ILE A 273 -19.06 -1.04 -10.10
C ILE A 273 -18.88 -2.44 -9.52
N ARG A 274 -17.69 -3.01 -9.65
CA ARG A 274 -17.33 -4.32 -9.12
C ARG A 274 -16.47 -4.18 -7.87
N GLY A 275 -16.93 -4.71 -6.73
CA GLY A 275 -16.20 -4.71 -5.47
C GLY A 275 -16.83 -3.87 -4.37
N GLY A 276 -16.55 -4.22 -3.10
CA GLY A 276 -17.16 -3.62 -1.90
C GLY A 276 -16.15 -2.91 -0.98
N GLY A 277 -14.96 -2.58 -1.45
CA GLY A 277 -13.90 -1.95 -0.67
C GLY A 277 -13.93 -0.41 -0.65
N ILE A 278 -12.90 0.18 -0.03
CA ILE A 278 -12.77 1.65 0.10
C ILE A 278 -12.71 2.34 -1.27
N VAL A 279 -12.07 1.73 -2.27
CA VAL A 279 -11.94 2.31 -3.60
C VAL A 279 -13.29 2.35 -4.32
N ALA A 280 -14.08 1.27 -4.25
CA ALA A 280 -15.45 1.29 -4.77
C ALA A 280 -16.26 2.44 -4.19
N SER A 281 -16.12 2.72 -2.88
CA SER A 281 -16.82 3.85 -2.27
C SER A 281 -16.35 5.21 -2.80
N ARG A 282 -15.10 5.35 -3.23
CA ARG A 282 -14.59 6.60 -3.79
C ARG A 282 -15.06 6.83 -5.23
N VAL A 283 -15.07 5.77 -6.03
CA VAL A 283 -15.63 5.79 -7.38
C VAL A 283 -17.13 6.14 -7.32
N LEU A 284 -17.88 5.48 -6.44
CA LEU A 284 -19.29 5.79 -6.21
C LEU A 284 -19.50 7.24 -5.76
N GLN A 285 -18.68 7.74 -4.84
CA GLN A 285 -18.74 9.12 -4.38
C GLN A 285 -18.56 10.10 -5.54
N ARG A 286 -17.58 9.85 -6.44
CA ARG A 286 -17.37 10.68 -7.63
C ARG A 286 -18.60 10.64 -8.55
N LEU A 287 -19.17 9.48 -8.79
CA LEU A 287 -20.36 9.35 -9.65
C LEU A 287 -21.58 10.08 -9.06
N PHE A 288 -21.80 10.02 -7.76
CA PHE A 288 -22.87 10.76 -7.09
C PHE A 288 -22.63 12.27 -7.13
N ASP A 289 -21.42 12.71 -6.82
CA ASP A 289 -21.06 14.12 -6.83
C ASP A 289 -21.19 14.73 -8.24
N ASP A 290 -20.72 14.03 -9.27
CA ASP A 290 -20.86 14.46 -10.67
C ASP A 290 -22.32 14.47 -11.10
N ARG A 291 -23.11 13.44 -10.72
CA ARG A 291 -24.55 13.39 -11.00
C ARG A 291 -25.28 14.60 -10.41
N GLU A 292 -25.01 14.93 -9.16
CA GLU A 292 -25.63 16.08 -8.48
C GLU A 292 -25.14 17.41 -9.07
N LYS A 293 -23.84 17.56 -9.24
CA LYS A 293 -23.22 18.81 -9.72
C LYS A 293 -23.62 19.17 -11.16
N TYR A 294 -23.67 18.17 -12.02
CA TYR A 294 -23.92 18.37 -13.46
C TYR A 294 -25.32 17.92 -13.90
N GLN A 295 -26.20 17.56 -12.97
CA GLN A 295 -27.58 17.08 -13.23
C GLN A 295 -27.64 15.91 -14.22
N LEU A 296 -26.74 14.95 -14.06
CA LEU A 296 -26.58 13.84 -14.99
C LEU A 296 -27.69 12.78 -14.83
N GLN A 297 -27.89 12.00 -15.89
CA GLN A 297 -28.81 10.85 -15.92
C GLN A 297 -28.07 9.51 -15.82
N THR A 298 -27.00 9.47 -15.03
CA THR A 298 -26.19 8.26 -14.84
C THR A 298 -26.88 7.26 -13.95
N ASN A 299 -26.97 6.00 -14.39
CA ASN A 299 -27.40 4.86 -13.59
C ASN A 299 -26.20 4.10 -13.05
N ILE A 300 -26.24 3.71 -11.79
CA ILE A 300 -25.14 3.06 -11.10
C ILE A 300 -25.59 1.72 -10.56
N ILE A 301 -24.93 0.65 -10.99
CA ILE A 301 -25.18 -0.72 -10.51
C ILE A 301 -23.94 -1.21 -9.79
N HIS A 302 -24.07 -1.53 -8.51
CA HIS A 302 -22.96 -1.91 -7.66
C HIS A 302 -23.04 -3.40 -7.32
N ILE A 303 -22.09 -4.18 -7.83
CA ILE A 303 -22.06 -5.65 -7.64
C ILE A 303 -20.90 -6.01 -6.71
N PHE A 304 -21.21 -6.75 -5.64
CA PHE A 304 -20.21 -7.29 -4.73
C PHE A 304 -20.57 -8.73 -4.30
N ARG A 305 -19.52 -9.52 -4.07
CA ARG A 305 -19.67 -10.94 -3.74
C ARG A 305 -20.04 -11.17 -2.29
N THR A 306 -19.44 -10.42 -1.38
CA THR A 306 -19.51 -10.65 0.06
C THR A 306 -19.98 -9.39 0.76
N TYR A 307 -20.92 -9.57 1.67
CA TYR A 307 -21.40 -8.56 2.57
C TYR A 307 -21.11 -8.99 4.01
N ILE A 308 -20.34 -8.19 4.73
CA ILE A 308 -20.01 -8.46 6.13
C ILE A 308 -20.71 -7.43 7.00
N GLU A 309 -21.75 -7.82 7.71
CA GLU A 309 -22.34 -6.98 8.74
C GLU A 309 -21.49 -7.00 9.99
N GLY A 310 -21.23 -5.82 10.56
CA GLY A 310 -20.46 -5.68 11.77
C GLY A 310 -20.88 -4.49 12.61
N LYS A 311 -20.43 -4.50 13.87
CA LYS A 311 -20.63 -3.40 14.82
C LYS A 311 -19.32 -2.73 15.13
N HIS A 312 -19.33 -1.40 15.24
CA HIS A 312 -18.16 -0.61 15.62
C HIS A 312 -17.93 -0.59 17.12
N GLY A 313 -16.66 -0.52 17.54
CA GLY A 313 -16.23 -0.32 18.90
C GLY A 313 -16.27 -1.55 19.80
N PRO A 314 -15.52 -1.52 20.90
CA PRO A 314 -15.40 -2.62 21.85
C PRO A 314 -16.63 -2.77 22.77
N HIS A 315 -17.34 -1.68 23.07
CA HIS A 315 -18.47 -1.64 23.99
C HIS A 315 -19.80 -1.46 23.25
N ALA A 316 -20.87 -2.04 23.78
CA ALA A 316 -22.17 -2.04 23.12
C ALA A 316 -22.73 -0.64 22.86
N TRP A 317 -22.54 0.30 23.77
CA TRP A 317 -23.01 1.69 23.64
C TRP A 317 -22.20 2.54 22.66
N MET A 318 -20.92 2.15 22.39
CA MET A 318 -20.07 2.79 21.39
C MET A 318 -20.18 2.13 20.01
N ARG A 319 -20.85 0.99 19.90
CA ARG A 319 -20.98 0.25 18.65
C ARG A 319 -21.95 0.95 17.71
N ARG A 320 -21.53 1.10 16.46
CA ARG A 320 -22.40 1.60 15.39
C ARG A 320 -22.69 0.46 14.43
N LYS A 321 -23.91 0.38 13.91
CA LYS A 321 -24.23 -0.58 12.85
C LYS A 321 -23.42 -0.25 11.60
N GLY A 322 -22.93 -1.26 10.90
CA GLY A 322 -22.49 -1.13 9.53
C GLY A 322 -23.64 -0.53 8.70
N SER A 323 -23.32 0.27 7.68
CA SER A 323 -24.34 0.97 6.93
C SER A 323 -24.56 0.38 5.54
N HIS A 324 -25.81 0.12 5.20
CA HIS A 324 -26.33 0.05 3.83
C HIS A 324 -25.51 -0.71 2.77
N GLY A 325 -25.13 -1.93 3.03
CA GLY A 325 -24.36 -2.73 2.09
C GLY A 325 -22.84 -2.65 2.30
N TRP A 326 -22.37 -1.75 3.15
CA TRP A 326 -20.98 -1.60 3.51
C TRP A 326 -20.75 -2.24 4.87
N ALA A 327 -19.99 -3.31 4.85
CA ALA A 327 -19.65 -4.01 6.06
C ALA A 327 -18.72 -3.19 6.93
N TYR A 328 -18.90 -3.31 8.23
CA TYR A 328 -17.89 -2.91 9.18
C TYR A 328 -16.69 -3.85 9.08
N GLN A 329 -15.53 -3.26 8.98
CA GLN A 329 -14.26 -3.95 9.00
C GLN A 329 -13.55 -3.62 10.31
N GLY A 330 -13.11 -4.65 11.06
CA GLY A 330 -12.51 -4.47 12.39
C GLY A 330 -11.36 -3.47 12.43
N PHE A 331 -10.59 -3.37 11.35
CA PHE A 331 -9.47 -2.44 11.27
C PHE A 331 -9.83 -1.05 10.68
N ASN A 332 -11.08 -0.73 10.46
CA ASN A 332 -11.53 0.65 10.29
C ASN A 332 -11.47 1.47 11.59
N TYR A 333 -11.11 0.81 12.68
CA TYR A 333 -10.87 1.39 13.99
C TYR A 333 -9.38 1.40 14.31
N PRO A 334 -8.64 2.46 13.99
CA PRO A 334 -7.19 2.51 14.23
C PRO A 334 -6.83 2.13 15.66
N LYS A 335 -7.44 2.76 16.66
CA LYS A 335 -7.10 2.52 18.07
C LYS A 335 -7.39 1.10 18.56
N SER A 336 -8.44 0.44 18.08
CA SER A 336 -8.72 -0.95 18.45
C SER A 336 -7.81 -1.94 17.75
N VAL A 337 -7.34 -1.61 16.54
CA VAL A 337 -6.44 -2.42 15.74
C VAL A 337 -4.98 -2.24 16.17
N TRP A 338 -4.55 -0.99 16.38
CA TRP A 338 -3.15 -0.64 16.61
C TRP A 338 -2.76 -0.66 18.08
N GLY A 339 -3.66 -0.31 18.97
CA GLY A 339 -3.40 -0.18 20.39
C GLY A 339 -4.29 -1.02 21.30
N GLY A 340 -5.32 -1.69 20.76
CA GLY A 340 -6.39 -2.30 21.54
C GLY A 340 -6.36 -3.82 21.61
N GLN A 341 -7.50 -4.38 22.00
CA GLN A 341 -7.71 -5.81 22.20
C GLN A 341 -7.45 -6.65 20.95
N LEU A 342 -7.75 -6.14 19.76
CA LEU A 342 -7.53 -6.87 18.51
C LEU A 342 -6.05 -7.04 18.22
N LYS A 343 -5.22 -6.00 18.39
CA LYS A 343 -3.76 -6.11 18.32
C LYS A 343 -3.23 -7.15 19.31
N ALA A 344 -3.67 -7.07 20.57
CA ALA A 344 -3.24 -8.01 21.61
C ALA A 344 -3.65 -9.47 21.28
N ARG A 345 -4.86 -9.67 20.75
CA ARG A 345 -5.34 -10.98 20.31
C ARG A 345 -4.53 -11.51 19.14
N MET A 346 -4.29 -10.71 18.10
CA MET A 346 -3.52 -11.13 16.93
C MET A 346 -2.09 -11.53 17.27
N ARG A 347 -1.45 -10.82 18.20
CA ARG A 347 -0.08 -11.14 18.65
C ARG A 347 0.01 -12.46 19.42
N LYS A 348 -1.11 -13.00 19.91
CA LYS A 348 -1.18 -14.30 20.60
C LYS A 348 -1.50 -15.47 19.69
N LEU A 349 -2.00 -15.20 18.48
CA LEU A 349 -2.40 -16.23 17.53
C LEU A 349 -1.24 -16.58 16.60
N GLU A 350 -1.15 -17.86 16.24
CA GLU A 350 -0.15 -18.39 15.31
C GLU A 350 -0.84 -19.14 14.17
N GLY A 351 -0.14 -19.29 13.05
CA GLY A 351 -0.55 -20.09 11.89
C GLY A 351 -1.99 -19.82 11.44
N ASP A 352 -2.73 -20.89 11.20
CA ASP A 352 -4.11 -20.84 10.67
C ASP A 352 -5.09 -20.08 11.56
N ALA A 353 -4.92 -20.12 12.89
CA ALA A 353 -5.79 -19.37 13.79
C ALA A 353 -5.70 -17.86 13.55
N ARG A 354 -4.50 -17.34 13.28
CA ARG A 354 -4.27 -15.94 12.90
C ARG A 354 -4.81 -15.65 11.52
N GLY A 355 -4.55 -16.53 10.53
CA GLY A 355 -5.07 -16.43 9.17
C GLY A 355 -6.60 -16.38 9.13
N ASN A 356 -7.28 -17.21 9.91
CA ASN A 356 -8.74 -17.24 9.99
C ASN A 356 -9.31 -15.95 10.61
N LEU A 357 -8.66 -15.40 11.65
CA LEU A 357 -9.06 -14.10 12.19
C LEU A 357 -8.94 -12.99 11.13
N TYR A 358 -7.88 -13.01 10.33
CA TYR A 358 -7.70 -12.07 9.21
C TYR A 358 -8.82 -12.16 8.18
N LYS A 359 -9.21 -13.37 7.78
CA LYS A 359 -10.32 -13.60 6.82
C LYS A 359 -11.65 -13.06 7.35
N LEU A 360 -11.88 -13.14 8.67
CA LEU A 360 -13.08 -12.60 9.32
C LEU A 360 -13.08 -11.07 9.39
N MET A 361 -11.94 -10.41 9.41
CA MET A 361 -11.86 -8.96 9.45
C MET A 361 -12.20 -8.29 8.11
N GLY A 362 -11.95 -8.97 6.99
CA GLY A 362 -12.14 -8.44 5.64
C GLY A 362 -11.26 -7.22 5.30
N GLY A 363 -11.56 -6.55 4.21
CA GLY A 363 -10.83 -5.38 3.73
C GLY A 363 -11.28 -4.05 4.34
N THR A 364 -10.67 -2.95 3.92
CA THR A 364 -11.00 -1.58 4.37
C THR A 364 -12.31 -1.11 3.76
N ASN A 365 -13.15 -0.52 4.58
CA ASN A 365 -14.45 0.01 4.19
C ASN A 365 -14.54 1.53 4.45
N THR A 366 -15.51 2.19 3.82
CA THR A 366 -15.78 3.62 4.01
C THR A 366 -16.32 3.89 5.41
N PRO A 367 -15.79 4.90 6.13
CA PRO A 367 -16.36 5.34 7.38
C PRO A 367 -17.81 5.79 7.21
N ARG A 368 -18.63 5.56 8.24
CA ARG A 368 -20.01 5.99 8.26
C ARG A 368 -20.09 7.53 8.35
N ARG A 369 -20.29 8.20 7.23
CA ARG A 369 -20.48 9.65 7.14
C ARG A 369 -21.92 9.97 6.75
N ARG A 370 -22.51 11.02 7.35
CA ARG A 370 -23.91 11.40 7.07
C ARG A 370 -24.15 11.72 5.60
N VAL A 371 -23.24 12.46 4.98
CA VAL A 371 -23.32 12.79 3.54
C VAL A 371 -23.36 11.54 2.68
N TRP A 372 -22.42 10.62 2.90
CA TRP A 372 -22.34 9.34 2.20
C TRP A 372 -23.63 8.52 2.34
N GLN A 373 -24.17 8.44 3.56
CA GLN A 373 -25.42 7.71 3.82
C GLN A 373 -26.61 8.34 3.11
N LYS A 374 -26.68 9.67 3.11
CA LYS A 374 -27.73 10.41 2.41
C LYS A 374 -27.66 10.12 0.92
N GLN A 375 -26.50 10.28 0.28
CA GLN A 375 -26.32 10.01 -1.16
C GLN A 375 -26.72 8.58 -1.54
N MET A 376 -26.35 7.58 -0.74
CA MET A 376 -26.75 6.19 -0.95
C MET A 376 -28.28 5.99 -0.82
N ALA A 377 -28.91 6.65 0.15
CA ALA A 377 -30.35 6.58 0.35
C ALA A 377 -31.12 7.28 -0.78
N ASP A 378 -30.68 8.48 -1.15
CA ASP A 378 -31.26 9.26 -2.25
C ASP A 378 -31.12 8.51 -3.58
N GLY A 379 -29.97 7.87 -3.82
CA GLY A 379 -29.73 7.06 -5.00
C GLY A 379 -30.68 5.87 -5.13
N ARG A 380 -30.95 5.17 -4.02
CA ARG A 380 -31.93 4.08 -3.99
C ARG A 380 -33.37 4.57 -4.14
N ALA A 381 -33.71 5.66 -3.48
CA ALA A 381 -35.05 6.27 -3.58
C ALA A 381 -35.35 6.80 -4.98
N GLY A 382 -34.33 7.32 -5.67
CA GLY A 382 -34.42 7.82 -7.05
C GLY A 382 -34.18 6.77 -8.12
N ASP A 383 -34.00 5.51 -7.76
CA ASP A 383 -33.74 4.34 -8.64
C ASP A 383 -32.57 4.49 -9.62
N TYR A 384 -31.64 5.43 -9.32
CA TYR A 384 -30.42 5.58 -10.12
C TYR A 384 -29.19 4.89 -9.50
N TYR A 385 -29.33 4.35 -8.29
CA TYR A 385 -28.33 3.50 -7.65
C TYR A 385 -29.00 2.25 -7.10
N ARG A 386 -28.50 1.11 -7.52
CA ARG A 386 -28.87 -0.18 -6.93
C ARG A 386 -27.64 -1.00 -6.61
N ASP A 387 -27.65 -1.65 -5.48
CA ASP A 387 -26.62 -2.59 -5.07
C ASP A 387 -27.15 -4.02 -5.04
N MET A 388 -26.30 -4.96 -5.41
CA MET A 388 -26.65 -6.36 -5.42
C MET A 388 -25.49 -7.25 -4.99
N GLN A 389 -25.84 -8.28 -4.24
CA GLN A 389 -24.91 -9.33 -3.89
C GLN A 389 -25.03 -10.47 -4.89
N GLY A 390 -24.02 -10.64 -5.72
CA GLY A 390 -24.04 -11.60 -6.82
C GLY A 390 -22.66 -12.09 -7.24
N GLU A 391 -22.69 -13.12 -8.06
CA GLU A 391 -21.53 -13.67 -8.74
C GLU A 391 -21.73 -13.46 -10.25
N VAL A 392 -20.78 -12.80 -10.89
CA VAL A 392 -20.80 -12.62 -12.35
C VAL A 392 -20.31 -13.90 -12.98
N THR A 393 -21.12 -14.47 -13.85
CA THR A 393 -20.85 -15.74 -14.53
C THR A 393 -20.21 -15.55 -15.90
N SER A 394 -20.54 -14.45 -16.59
CA SER A 394 -19.89 -14.05 -17.84
C SER A 394 -19.97 -12.55 -18.07
N VAL A 395 -19.04 -12.05 -18.89
CA VAL A 395 -19.01 -10.67 -19.40
C VAL A 395 -18.83 -10.73 -20.91
N GLU A 396 -19.71 -10.03 -21.65
CA GLU A 396 -19.78 -10.10 -23.10
C GLU A 396 -19.99 -8.69 -23.69
N PRO A 397 -19.60 -8.44 -24.96
CA PRO A 397 -19.94 -7.18 -25.62
C PRO A 397 -21.45 -6.99 -25.77
N GLY A 398 -21.91 -5.77 -25.54
CA GLY A 398 -23.31 -5.39 -25.76
C GLY A 398 -23.64 -5.21 -27.25
N ALA A 399 -24.84 -5.58 -27.67
CA ALA A 399 -25.28 -5.46 -29.06
C ALA A 399 -25.34 -4.00 -29.58
N ALA A 400 -25.58 -3.04 -28.68
CA ALA A 400 -25.61 -1.61 -28.98
C ALA A 400 -24.29 -0.87 -28.60
N GLY A 401 -23.22 -1.61 -28.34
CA GLY A 401 -22.01 -1.15 -27.70
C GLY A 401 -22.06 -1.35 -26.17
N GLY A 402 -20.95 -1.07 -25.49
CA GLY A 402 -20.83 -1.31 -24.05
C GLY A 402 -20.68 -2.79 -23.69
N VAL A 403 -21.10 -3.16 -22.49
CA VAL A 403 -20.82 -4.46 -21.86
C VAL A 403 -22.07 -5.08 -21.24
N VAL A 404 -22.21 -6.39 -21.40
CA VAL A 404 -23.26 -7.20 -20.75
C VAL A 404 -22.62 -8.08 -19.68
N SER A 405 -23.13 -7.99 -18.45
CA SER A 405 -22.77 -8.88 -17.35
C SER A 405 -23.92 -9.83 -17.02
N ASN A 406 -23.68 -11.13 -17.04
CA ASN A 406 -24.61 -12.13 -16.54
C ASN A 406 -24.30 -12.37 -15.05
N VAL A 407 -25.28 -12.11 -14.18
CA VAL A 407 -25.08 -12.10 -12.73
C VAL A 407 -26.04 -13.06 -12.06
N LYS A 408 -25.50 -14.01 -11.30
CA LYS A 408 -26.26 -14.90 -10.44
C LYS A 408 -26.38 -14.31 -9.03
N SER A 409 -27.61 -13.95 -8.66
CA SER A 409 -27.88 -13.40 -7.31
C SER A 409 -27.59 -14.44 -6.24
N ARG A 410 -26.80 -14.10 -5.24
CA ARG A 410 -26.54 -14.97 -4.07
C ARG A 410 -27.75 -15.08 -3.14
N LYS A 411 -28.64 -14.10 -3.18
CA LYS A 411 -29.83 -14.05 -2.32
C LYS A 411 -30.97 -14.91 -2.85
N THR A 412 -31.19 -14.87 -4.15
CA THR A 412 -32.34 -15.53 -4.80
C THR A 412 -31.95 -16.69 -5.71
N GLY A 413 -30.70 -16.81 -6.08
CA GLY A 413 -30.22 -17.79 -7.07
C GLY A 413 -30.60 -17.47 -8.52
N THR A 414 -31.36 -16.40 -8.75
CA THR A 414 -31.83 -16.00 -10.08
C THR A 414 -30.68 -15.38 -10.88
N GLU A 415 -30.68 -15.65 -12.19
CA GLU A 415 -29.77 -15.00 -13.12
C GLU A 415 -30.38 -13.71 -13.65
N GLN A 416 -29.56 -12.67 -13.77
CA GLN A 416 -29.94 -11.38 -14.31
C GLN A 416 -28.91 -10.96 -15.36
N ARG A 417 -29.39 -10.47 -16.49
CA ARG A 417 -28.59 -9.83 -17.53
C ARG A 417 -28.57 -8.34 -17.28
N ILE A 418 -27.37 -7.77 -17.15
CA ILE A 418 -27.15 -6.36 -16.87
C ILE A 418 -26.38 -5.76 -18.04
N GLU A 419 -27.00 -4.81 -18.73
CA GLU A 419 -26.36 -4.02 -19.76
C GLU A 419 -25.80 -2.74 -19.16
N SER A 420 -24.57 -2.37 -19.54
CA SER A 420 -23.89 -1.16 -19.06
C SER A 420 -22.96 -0.58 -20.13
N ASP A 421 -22.73 0.70 -20.03
CA ASP A 421 -21.75 1.38 -20.88
C ASP A 421 -20.32 1.07 -20.39
N PHE A 422 -20.15 1.01 -19.07
CA PHE A 422 -18.84 0.79 -18.46
C PHE A 422 -18.89 -0.16 -17.27
N ILE A 423 -17.78 -0.88 -17.05
CA ILE A 423 -17.51 -1.62 -15.82
C ILE A 423 -16.23 -1.07 -15.20
N ILE A 424 -16.30 -0.66 -13.92
CA ILE A 424 -15.12 -0.24 -13.15
C ILE A 424 -14.81 -1.31 -12.10
N ASP A 425 -13.67 -1.98 -12.26
CA ASP A 425 -13.17 -2.97 -11.30
C ASP A 425 -12.50 -2.29 -10.10
N CYS A 426 -13.13 -2.40 -8.94
CA CYS A 426 -12.64 -1.87 -7.67
C CYS A 426 -12.19 -2.98 -6.72
N THR A 427 -11.84 -4.17 -7.23
CA THR A 427 -11.57 -5.35 -6.38
C THR A 427 -10.15 -5.42 -5.85
N GLY A 428 -9.23 -4.63 -6.38
CA GLY A 428 -7.95 -4.43 -5.72
C GLY A 428 -6.70 -4.64 -6.54
N LEU A 429 -5.63 -4.85 -5.80
CA LEU A 429 -4.28 -5.00 -6.30
C LEU A 429 -3.84 -6.47 -6.21
N GLU A 430 -2.86 -6.84 -7.04
CA GLU A 430 -2.29 -8.18 -6.98
C GLU A 430 -1.70 -8.46 -5.61
N ALA A 431 -1.96 -9.63 -5.18
CA ALA A 431 -1.67 -10.04 -3.82
C ALA A 431 -0.67 -11.18 -3.74
N ASP A 432 -0.45 -11.94 -4.82
CA ASP A 432 0.54 -12.99 -4.83
C ASP A 432 1.95 -12.41 -4.86
N ILE A 433 2.72 -12.69 -3.83
CA ILE A 433 4.11 -12.20 -3.71
C ILE A 433 5.06 -12.86 -4.71
N SER A 434 4.68 -13.97 -5.35
CA SER A 434 5.48 -14.58 -6.42
C SER A 434 5.44 -13.79 -7.73
N GLU A 435 4.45 -12.93 -7.91
CA GLU A 435 4.41 -12.00 -9.05
C GLU A 435 5.44 -10.87 -8.94
N HIS A 436 6.00 -10.65 -7.75
CA HIS A 436 7.09 -9.69 -7.56
C HIS A 436 8.44 -10.40 -7.64
N ARG A 437 9.26 -10.02 -8.61
CA ARG A 437 10.54 -10.69 -8.91
C ARG A 437 11.45 -10.86 -7.68
N VAL A 438 11.67 -9.80 -6.91
CA VAL A 438 12.53 -9.86 -5.72
C VAL A 438 11.96 -10.79 -4.66
N LEU A 439 10.62 -10.77 -4.45
CA LEU A 439 9.98 -11.62 -3.45
C LEU A 439 9.96 -13.08 -3.87
N ASN A 440 9.72 -13.36 -5.15
CA ASN A 440 9.78 -14.70 -5.70
C ASN A 440 11.20 -15.29 -5.58
N ASP A 441 12.19 -14.51 -5.94
CA ASP A 441 13.60 -14.87 -5.81
C ASP A 441 14.00 -15.14 -4.35
N LEU A 442 13.52 -14.30 -3.43
CA LEU A 442 13.71 -14.46 -2.00
C LEU A 442 13.14 -15.80 -1.49
N LEU A 443 11.90 -16.13 -1.88
CA LEU A 443 11.25 -17.40 -1.54
C LEU A 443 12.05 -18.61 -2.03
N LYS A 444 12.63 -18.51 -3.23
CA LYS A 444 13.39 -19.61 -3.84
C LYS A 444 14.74 -19.85 -3.16
N TYR A 445 15.45 -18.78 -2.75
CA TYR A 445 16.87 -18.89 -2.43
C TYR A 445 17.25 -18.56 -0.98
N THR A 446 16.37 -18.01 -0.17
CA THR A 446 16.76 -17.54 1.18
C THR A 446 16.14 -18.32 2.33
N GLY A 447 15.28 -19.30 2.06
CA GLY A 447 14.55 -20.04 3.09
C GLY A 447 13.36 -19.26 3.68
N ALA A 448 12.98 -18.14 3.07
CA ALA A 448 11.75 -17.42 3.42
C ALA A 448 10.52 -18.28 3.15
N GLY A 449 9.56 -18.27 4.10
CA GLY A 449 8.31 -19.01 4.00
C GLY A 449 7.11 -18.12 3.77
N ARG A 450 5.95 -18.76 3.50
CA ARG A 450 4.65 -18.09 3.37
C ARG A 450 3.80 -18.31 4.61
N ASN A 451 3.10 -17.27 5.02
CA ASN A 451 2.06 -17.35 6.05
C ASN A 451 0.73 -17.91 5.48
N PRO A 452 -0.29 -18.20 6.31
CA PRO A 452 -1.57 -18.76 5.86
C PRO A 452 -2.38 -17.90 4.86
N LEU A 453 -1.99 -16.64 4.65
CA LEU A 453 -2.56 -15.79 3.59
C LEU A 453 -1.69 -15.75 2.32
N GLY A 454 -0.67 -16.61 2.21
CA GLY A 454 0.23 -16.66 1.05
C GLY A 454 1.26 -15.53 0.99
N ARG A 455 1.41 -14.72 2.07
CA ARG A 455 2.39 -13.65 2.19
C ARG A 455 3.65 -14.14 2.90
N LEU A 456 4.67 -13.29 2.98
CA LEU A 456 5.87 -13.61 3.74
C LEU A 456 5.54 -13.90 5.22
N GLU A 457 6.09 -14.98 5.75
CA GLU A 457 6.02 -15.26 7.18
C GLU A 457 7.09 -14.45 7.90
N VAL A 458 6.66 -13.58 8.82
CA VAL A 458 7.54 -12.69 9.56
C VAL A 458 7.41 -12.90 11.08
N GLU A 459 8.46 -12.55 11.81
CA GLU A 459 8.44 -12.46 13.26
C GLU A 459 7.65 -11.23 13.73
N ARG A 460 7.43 -11.09 15.05
CA ARG A 460 6.70 -9.93 15.61
C ARG A 460 7.36 -8.59 15.33
N HIS A 461 8.66 -8.59 15.11
CA HIS A 461 9.46 -7.43 14.76
C HIS A 461 9.75 -7.35 13.26
N PHE A 462 8.95 -8.03 12.43
CA PHE A 462 9.00 -8.01 10.97
C PHE A 462 10.25 -8.61 10.32
N GLU A 463 11.12 -9.29 11.06
CA GLU A 463 12.17 -10.12 10.46
C GLU A 463 11.54 -11.29 9.71
N ILE A 464 11.97 -11.56 8.49
CA ILE A 464 11.46 -12.68 7.68
C ILE A 464 11.99 -13.98 8.28
N LYS A 465 11.09 -14.89 8.66
CA LYS A 465 11.48 -16.19 9.23
C LYS A 465 12.33 -16.99 8.27
N GLY A 466 13.34 -17.64 8.80
CA GLY A 466 14.24 -18.51 8.05
C GLY A 466 15.32 -17.78 7.25
N THR A 467 15.42 -16.44 7.30
CA THR A 467 16.38 -15.69 6.49
C THR A 467 17.58 -15.15 7.25
N ALA A 468 17.63 -15.29 8.56
CA ALA A 468 18.76 -14.84 9.38
C ALA A 468 20.11 -15.33 8.84
N ASN A 469 21.15 -14.49 8.88
CA ASN A 469 22.48 -14.83 8.42
C ASN A 469 23.56 -14.17 9.28
N GLY A 470 24.13 -14.94 10.21
CA GLY A 470 25.03 -14.42 11.24
C GLY A 470 24.31 -13.43 12.14
N ASP A 471 24.89 -12.25 12.31
CA ASP A 471 24.29 -11.13 13.06
C ASP A 471 23.42 -10.21 12.19
N GLY A 472 23.25 -10.55 10.90
CA GLY A 472 22.41 -9.86 9.95
C GLY A 472 20.94 -10.25 10.07
N ALA A 473 20.04 -9.32 9.68
CA ALA A 473 18.59 -9.53 9.64
C ALA A 473 17.98 -8.97 8.36
N LEU A 474 16.97 -9.68 7.86
CA LEU A 474 16.20 -9.30 6.69
C LEU A 474 14.76 -9.06 7.10
N TYR A 475 14.30 -7.82 6.97
CA TYR A 475 12.96 -7.39 7.35
C TYR A 475 12.08 -7.18 6.12
N ALA A 476 10.77 -7.38 6.29
CA ALA A 476 9.79 -6.99 5.29
C ALA A 476 8.60 -6.28 5.94
N VAL A 477 8.02 -5.30 5.23
CA VAL A 477 6.86 -4.52 5.70
C VAL A 477 5.83 -4.29 4.60
N GLY A 478 4.65 -3.84 4.98
CA GLY A 478 3.59 -3.52 4.04
C GLY A 478 2.83 -4.73 3.51
N ALA A 479 2.29 -4.63 2.31
CA ALA A 479 1.45 -5.65 1.67
C ALA A 479 2.07 -7.06 1.66
N PRO A 480 3.39 -7.23 1.44
CA PRO A 480 4.03 -8.54 1.49
C PRO A 480 3.95 -9.26 2.85
N THR A 481 3.56 -8.58 3.93
CA THR A 481 3.49 -9.15 5.29
C THR A 481 2.07 -9.23 5.86
N LEU A 482 1.05 -8.98 5.04
CA LEU A 482 -0.35 -9.16 5.43
C LEU A 482 -0.57 -10.61 5.93
N GLY A 483 -1.30 -10.77 7.03
CA GLY A 483 -1.45 -12.07 7.69
C GLY A 483 -0.46 -12.30 8.85
N GLY A 484 0.48 -11.38 9.05
CA GLY A 484 1.38 -11.36 10.20
C GLY A 484 0.70 -10.92 11.51
N TYR A 485 1.49 -10.50 12.49
CA TYR A 485 1.02 -10.20 13.85
C TYR A 485 0.26 -8.88 14.00
N PHE A 486 0.24 -8.05 12.96
CA PHE A 486 -0.44 -6.76 12.95
C PHE A 486 -1.36 -6.65 11.73
N PRO A 487 -2.63 -6.30 11.94
CA PRO A 487 -3.54 -6.08 10.81
C PRO A 487 -3.27 -4.73 10.13
N GLY A 488 -3.63 -4.63 8.84
CA GLY A 488 -3.53 -3.39 8.08
C GLY A 488 -2.12 -2.81 7.96
N VAL A 489 -1.10 -3.67 7.91
CA VAL A 489 0.32 -3.30 7.75
C VAL A 489 0.62 -2.58 6.44
N ASP A 490 -0.29 -2.62 5.48
CA ASP A 490 -0.28 -1.91 4.20
C ASP A 490 -0.86 -0.49 4.27
N THR A 491 -1.25 -0.03 5.46
CA THR A 491 -1.74 1.34 5.70
C THR A 491 -0.64 2.22 6.31
N PHE A 492 -0.81 3.55 6.29
CA PHE A 492 0.12 4.49 6.93
C PHE A 492 0.43 4.12 8.38
N LEU A 493 -0.62 3.86 9.17
CA LEU A 493 -0.46 3.46 10.57
C LEU A 493 0.28 2.12 10.71
N GLY A 494 -0.02 1.16 9.83
CA GLY A 494 0.64 -0.13 9.82
C GLY A 494 2.11 -0.04 9.48
N LEU A 495 2.48 0.78 8.53
CA LEU A 495 3.88 1.04 8.18
C LEU A 495 4.65 1.69 9.33
N GLN A 496 4.01 2.59 10.08
CA GLN A 496 4.64 3.21 11.26
C GLN A 496 4.86 2.22 12.39
N ILE A 497 3.89 1.35 12.66
CA ILE A 497 4.06 0.28 13.64
C ILE A 497 5.17 -0.69 13.22
N ALA A 498 5.21 -1.06 11.95
CA ALA A 498 6.25 -1.93 11.43
C ALA A 498 7.64 -1.29 11.58
N ALA A 499 7.78 -0.02 11.21
CA ALA A 499 9.05 0.70 11.35
C ALA A 499 9.48 0.83 12.83
N GLN A 500 8.54 1.05 13.74
CA GLN A 500 8.83 1.06 15.18
C GLN A 500 9.33 -0.29 15.69
N GLU A 501 8.65 -1.38 15.34
CA GLU A 501 9.02 -2.73 15.77
C GLU A 501 10.40 -3.14 15.20
N VAL A 502 10.68 -2.76 13.93
CA VAL A 502 12.01 -2.96 13.30
C VAL A 502 13.08 -2.10 13.98
N ALA A 503 12.82 -0.81 14.23
CA ALA A 503 13.76 0.07 14.89
C ALA A 503 14.07 -0.38 16.33
N ASP A 504 13.07 -0.87 17.06
CA ASP A 504 13.23 -1.43 18.39
C ASP A 504 14.07 -2.73 18.38
N ASP A 505 13.96 -3.55 17.32
CA ASP A 505 14.82 -4.73 17.13
C ASP A 505 16.26 -4.32 16.81
N LEU A 506 16.45 -3.38 15.90
CA LEU A 506 17.77 -2.84 15.55
C LEU A 506 18.46 -2.20 16.77
N ALA A 507 17.68 -1.53 17.64
CA ALA A 507 18.19 -0.98 18.89
C ALA A 507 18.59 -2.09 19.89
N ARG A 508 17.84 -3.19 19.97
CA ARG A 508 18.22 -4.38 20.77
C ARG A 508 19.50 -5.05 20.25
N ARG A 509 19.74 -5.01 18.94
CA ARG A 509 20.98 -5.48 18.30
C ARG A 509 22.14 -4.46 18.41
N GLY A 510 21.93 -3.34 19.11
CA GLY A 510 22.96 -2.33 19.38
C GLY A 510 23.31 -1.43 18.19
N TRP A 511 22.51 -1.43 17.11
CA TRP A 511 22.82 -0.67 15.90
C TRP A 511 22.30 0.77 15.90
N CYS A 512 21.16 1.03 16.53
CA CYS A 512 20.60 2.38 16.66
C CYS A 512 20.13 2.66 18.09
N ARG A 513 19.73 3.90 18.37
CA ARG A 513 19.21 4.28 19.68
C ARG A 513 17.72 3.99 19.77
N LYS A 514 17.27 3.44 20.86
CA LYS A 514 15.82 3.31 21.13
C LYS A 514 15.18 4.69 21.24
N ILE A 515 14.01 4.85 20.60
CA ILE A 515 13.20 6.07 20.73
C ILE A 515 12.39 5.96 22.01
N GLY A 516 12.90 6.55 23.08
CA GLY A 516 12.23 6.65 24.37
C GLY A 516 11.37 7.93 24.51
N PRO A 517 10.67 8.08 25.66
CA PRO A 517 9.75 9.20 25.89
C PRO A 517 10.37 10.58 25.69
N VAL A 518 11.53 10.83 26.27
CA VAL A 518 12.23 12.12 26.17
C VAL A 518 12.61 12.44 24.74
N ARG A 519 13.18 11.45 24.03
CA ARG A 519 13.59 11.65 22.64
C ARG A 519 12.39 11.90 21.73
N SER A 520 11.30 11.15 21.90
CA SER A 520 10.05 11.37 21.17
C SER A 520 9.54 12.81 21.35
N THR A 521 9.51 13.31 22.57
CA THR A 521 9.08 14.69 22.87
C THR A 521 9.99 15.71 22.19
N ILE A 522 11.30 15.57 22.29
CA ILE A 522 12.28 16.46 21.66
C ILE A 522 12.09 16.45 20.13
N GLN A 523 11.94 15.28 19.52
CA GLN A 523 11.75 15.16 18.09
C GLN A 523 10.42 15.74 17.61
N TRP A 524 9.35 15.63 18.41
CA TRP A 524 8.09 16.26 18.09
C TRP A 524 8.21 17.80 18.05
N PHE A 525 8.91 18.41 19.01
CA PHE A 525 9.18 19.86 18.99
C PHE A 525 10.07 20.26 17.80
N LYS A 526 11.11 19.47 17.48
CA LYS A 526 11.92 19.69 16.28
C LYS A 526 11.09 19.61 15.00
N TRP A 527 10.15 18.67 14.92
CA TRP A 527 9.21 18.60 13.82
C TRP A 527 8.32 19.84 13.74
N LEU A 528 7.76 20.28 14.87
CA LEU A 528 6.89 21.45 14.91
C LEU A 528 7.60 22.71 14.41
N THR A 529 8.86 22.89 14.79
CA THR A 529 9.70 24.03 14.38
C THR A 529 10.44 23.80 13.04
N ASN A 530 10.21 22.67 12.38
CA ASN A 530 10.92 22.26 11.15
C ASN A 530 12.46 22.24 11.28
N THR A 531 12.96 21.92 12.46
CA THR A 531 14.40 21.84 12.72
C THR A 531 14.98 20.55 12.13
N PRO A 532 16.08 20.60 11.35
CA PRO A 532 16.77 19.41 10.83
C PRO A 532 17.17 18.44 11.93
N ILE A 533 17.16 17.12 11.62
CA ILE A 533 17.48 16.08 12.61
C ILE A 533 18.93 16.18 13.10
N ASP A 534 19.86 16.53 12.22
CA ASP A 534 21.29 16.56 12.49
C ASP A 534 21.76 17.82 13.26
N ARG A 535 20.83 18.68 13.70
CA ARG A 535 21.10 19.85 14.54
C ARG A 535 20.71 19.65 15.99
#